data_9fc7d82d44f10968985bcb259e2ddbfe
#
_entry.id   9fc7d82d44f10968985bcb259e2ddbfe
#
_cell.length_a   1.000
_cell.length_b   1.000
_cell.length_c   1.000
_cell.angle_alpha   90.00
_cell.angle_beta   90.00
_cell.angle_gamma   90.00
#
_symmetry.space_group_name_H-M   'P 1'
#
loop_
_entity.id
_entity.type
_entity.pdbx_description
1 polymer ?
#
loop_
_entity_poly.entity_id
_entity_poly.type
_entity_poly.pdbx_seq_one_letter_code
_entity_poly.pdbx_strand_id
1 'polypeptide(L)'
;ANLNGDEQLEGLKVINDHEFTVELSQPDSVFPIKVGYCGFYPLPQSFYKDPKAFGEKPVGNGPYKFQSWDHDNEIVLVKNPDYKGNRTPKNDGVTFKVYTKDEAAYADIQSGSLDVMESVPASATKTFETDSTVQAYNKAGSVIQQFTIPSGLKHFEAGTEEGTLRRQAISM
;
A
#
# COMPACT_ATOMS: atom_id res chain seq x y z
N ALA A 1 12.52 -3.70 -18.93
CA ALA A 1 11.94 -4.33 -20.12
C ALA A 1 10.45 -4.01 -20.15
N ASN A 2 9.93 -3.51 -21.27
CA ASN A 2 8.50 -3.35 -21.50
C ASN A 2 7.99 -4.67 -22.03
N LEU A 3 7.36 -5.49 -21.19
CA LEU A 3 6.75 -6.75 -21.58
C LEU A 3 5.31 -6.49 -22.03
N ASN A 4 4.90 -7.05 -23.16
CA ASN A 4 3.55 -6.96 -23.70
C ASN A 4 2.62 -8.08 -23.17
N GLY A 5 2.98 -8.72 -22.08
CA GLY A 5 2.18 -9.74 -21.39
C GLY A 5 2.52 -11.19 -21.76
N ASP A 6 2.99 -11.44 -22.99
CA ASP A 6 3.28 -12.80 -23.49
C ASP A 6 4.79 -13.11 -23.56
N GLU A 7 5.64 -12.15 -23.23
CA GLU A 7 7.09 -12.29 -23.27
C GLU A 7 7.62 -12.91 -21.99
N GLN A 8 8.47 -13.90 -22.13
CA GLN A 8 9.18 -14.51 -20.99
C GLN A 8 10.39 -13.65 -20.61
N LEU A 9 10.65 -13.54 -19.31
CA LEU A 9 11.86 -12.92 -18.80
C LEU A 9 13.05 -13.87 -18.99
N GLU A 10 14.05 -13.49 -19.79
CA GLU A 10 15.24 -14.30 -20.05
C GLU A 10 15.97 -14.76 -18.77
N GLY A 11 16.00 -13.87 -17.77
CA GLY A 11 16.66 -14.15 -16.49
C GLY A 11 15.84 -14.99 -15.52
N LEU A 12 14.57 -15.32 -15.82
CA LEU A 12 13.73 -16.15 -14.95
C LEU A 12 13.70 -17.57 -15.45
N LYS A 13 14.24 -18.52 -14.67
CA LYS A 13 14.29 -19.94 -15.04
C LYS A 13 13.67 -20.80 -13.93
N VAL A 14 12.65 -21.57 -14.27
CA VAL A 14 12.06 -22.58 -13.38
C VAL A 14 12.91 -23.84 -13.47
N ILE A 15 13.41 -24.30 -12.32
CA ILE A 15 14.24 -25.51 -12.21
C ILE A 15 13.35 -26.72 -11.94
N ASN A 16 12.41 -26.59 -10.98
CA ASN A 16 11.44 -27.61 -10.62
C ASN A 16 10.25 -26.97 -9.88
N ASP A 17 9.34 -27.77 -9.35
CA ASP A 17 8.12 -27.30 -8.65
C ASP A 17 8.40 -26.46 -7.38
N HIS A 18 9.61 -26.47 -6.87
CA HIS A 18 9.99 -25.80 -5.61
C HIS A 18 11.16 -24.82 -5.77
N GLU A 19 11.72 -24.71 -6.97
CA GLU A 19 12.92 -23.93 -7.20
C GLU A 19 12.88 -23.18 -8.52
N PHE A 20 13.23 -21.92 -8.48
CA PHE A 20 13.47 -21.09 -9.65
C PHE A 20 14.67 -20.17 -9.41
N THR A 21 15.28 -19.70 -10.47
CA THR A 21 16.39 -18.74 -10.41
C THR A 21 16.03 -17.45 -11.11
N VAL A 22 16.58 -16.35 -10.60
CA VAL A 22 16.49 -15.04 -11.21
C VAL A 22 17.90 -14.53 -11.48
N GLU A 23 18.23 -14.35 -12.75
CA GLU A 23 19.48 -13.74 -13.20
C GLU A 23 19.25 -12.25 -13.47
N LEU A 24 20.05 -11.40 -12.85
CA LEU A 24 19.97 -9.95 -12.99
C LEU A 24 20.99 -9.48 -14.02
N SER A 25 20.66 -8.47 -14.82
CA SER A 25 21.57 -7.86 -15.80
C SER A 25 22.80 -7.18 -15.18
N GLN A 26 22.70 -6.84 -13.89
CA GLN A 26 23.80 -6.28 -13.09
C GLN A 26 23.57 -6.60 -11.61
N PRO A 27 24.62 -6.59 -10.78
CA PRO A 27 24.50 -6.81 -9.34
C PRO A 27 23.56 -5.79 -8.70
N ASP A 28 22.60 -6.25 -7.89
CA ASP A 28 21.66 -5.44 -7.12
C ASP A 28 21.55 -5.99 -5.70
N SER A 29 22.27 -5.38 -4.76
CA SER A 29 22.32 -5.81 -3.36
C SER A 29 20.98 -5.67 -2.62
N VAL A 30 20.06 -4.84 -3.13
CA VAL A 30 18.74 -4.63 -2.54
C VAL A 30 17.64 -5.44 -3.22
N PHE A 31 17.97 -6.25 -4.22
CA PHE A 31 16.99 -7.10 -4.93
C PHE A 31 16.16 -7.98 -3.99
N PRO A 32 16.74 -8.66 -2.97
CA PRO A 32 15.97 -9.46 -2.02
C PRO A 32 14.90 -8.67 -1.26
N ILE A 33 15.14 -7.37 -1.04
CA ILE A 33 14.16 -6.47 -0.41
C ILE A 33 13.08 -6.07 -1.42
N LYS A 34 13.47 -5.82 -2.68
CA LYS A 34 12.52 -5.45 -3.76
C LYS A 34 11.47 -6.53 -4.01
N VAL A 35 11.85 -7.82 -3.96
CA VAL A 35 10.88 -8.92 -4.17
C VAL A 35 9.87 -9.09 -3.03
N GLY A 36 10.05 -8.39 -1.91
CA GLY A 36 9.04 -8.26 -0.86
C GLY A 36 7.88 -7.32 -1.21
N TYR A 37 7.97 -6.57 -2.29
CA TYR A 37 6.88 -5.73 -2.78
C TYR A 37 5.74 -6.58 -3.36
N CYS A 38 4.49 -6.21 -3.10
CA CYS A 38 3.32 -7.00 -3.46
C CYS A 38 3.21 -7.35 -4.96
N GLY A 39 3.79 -6.54 -5.85
CA GLY A 39 3.86 -6.82 -7.28
C GLY A 39 4.68 -8.06 -7.66
N PHE A 40 5.46 -8.61 -6.74
CA PHE A 40 6.24 -9.85 -6.94
C PHE A 40 5.64 -11.08 -6.24
N TYR A 41 4.47 -10.93 -5.62
CA TYR A 41 3.83 -12.08 -4.96
C TYR A 41 3.41 -13.14 -5.98
N PRO A 42 3.70 -14.42 -5.70
CA PRO A 42 3.30 -15.50 -6.59
C PRO A 42 1.77 -15.59 -6.66
N LEU A 43 1.26 -15.77 -7.86
CA LEU A 43 -0.16 -15.91 -8.12
C LEU A 43 -0.52 -17.39 -8.33
N PRO A 44 -1.60 -17.90 -7.73
CA PRO A 44 -2.03 -19.28 -7.91
C PRO A 44 -2.67 -19.49 -9.29
N GLN A 45 -2.79 -20.75 -9.70
CA GLN A 45 -3.40 -21.13 -11.00
C GLN A 45 -4.84 -20.61 -11.17
N SER A 46 -5.58 -20.38 -10.08
CA SER A 46 -6.91 -19.80 -10.11
C SER A 46 -6.93 -18.37 -10.67
N PHE A 47 -5.87 -17.58 -10.44
CA PHE A 47 -5.73 -16.26 -11.04
C PHE A 47 -5.70 -16.32 -12.56
N TYR A 48 -4.90 -17.22 -13.14
CA TYR A 48 -4.74 -17.33 -14.60
C TYR A 48 -5.98 -17.87 -15.31
N LYS A 49 -6.87 -18.58 -14.59
CA LYS A 49 -8.14 -19.07 -15.13
C LYS A 49 -9.15 -17.95 -15.27
N ASP A 50 -9.28 -17.10 -14.28
CA ASP A 50 -10.21 -15.97 -14.25
C ASP A 50 -9.70 -14.90 -13.31
N PRO A 51 -8.88 -13.93 -13.81
CA PRO A 51 -8.34 -12.84 -13.00
C PRO A 51 -9.41 -11.97 -12.35
N LYS A 52 -10.57 -11.81 -13.01
CA LYS A 52 -11.67 -11.00 -12.49
C LYS A 52 -12.34 -11.69 -11.29
N ALA A 53 -12.69 -12.95 -11.43
CA ALA A 53 -13.25 -13.74 -10.33
C ALA A 53 -12.25 -13.89 -9.17
N PHE A 54 -10.95 -13.99 -9.48
CA PHE A 54 -9.90 -14.00 -8.46
C PHE A 54 -9.81 -12.67 -7.70
N GLY A 55 -9.99 -11.53 -8.38
CA GLY A 55 -10.04 -10.21 -7.75
C GLY A 55 -11.17 -10.09 -6.71
N GLU A 56 -12.33 -10.71 -7.00
CA GLU A 56 -13.48 -10.74 -6.08
C GLU A 56 -13.29 -11.69 -4.88
N LYS A 57 -12.54 -12.78 -5.07
CA LYS A 57 -12.29 -13.82 -4.05
C LYS A 57 -10.84 -14.27 -4.07
N PRO A 58 -9.91 -13.40 -3.62
CA PRO A 58 -8.49 -13.70 -3.68
C PRO A 58 -8.12 -14.86 -2.76
N VAL A 59 -7.14 -15.65 -3.19
CA VAL A 59 -6.54 -16.72 -2.42
C VAL A 59 -5.09 -16.35 -2.12
N GLY A 60 -4.71 -16.42 -0.86
CA GLY A 60 -3.36 -16.12 -0.42
C GLY A 60 -2.87 -17.10 0.65
N ASN A 61 -1.58 -17.08 0.92
CA ASN A 61 -0.92 -17.90 1.94
C ASN A 61 -0.52 -17.10 3.19
N GLY A 62 -1.06 -15.88 3.33
CA GLY A 62 -0.82 -15.00 4.47
C GLY A 62 -1.46 -15.45 5.78
N PRO A 63 -1.22 -14.70 6.88
CA PRO A 63 -1.77 -15.01 8.20
C PRO A 63 -3.28 -14.89 8.29
N TYR A 64 -3.89 -14.15 7.39
CA TYR A 64 -5.34 -14.06 7.22
C TYR A 64 -5.73 -14.51 5.83
N LYS A 65 -6.95 -15.03 5.69
CA LYS A 65 -7.57 -15.39 4.42
C LYS A 65 -8.86 -14.62 4.20
N PHE A 66 -9.18 -14.39 2.95
CA PHE A 66 -10.39 -13.71 2.52
C PHE A 66 -11.65 -14.47 2.97
N GLN A 67 -12.63 -13.75 3.50
CA GLN A 67 -13.96 -14.29 3.81
C GLN A 67 -15.03 -13.67 2.92
N SER A 68 -15.16 -12.33 2.92
CA SER A 68 -16.20 -11.64 2.15
C SER A 68 -15.76 -10.22 1.81
N TRP A 69 -16.35 -9.69 0.74
CA TRP A 69 -16.27 -8.30 0.35
C TRP A 69 -17.68 -7.80 0.03
N ASP A 70 -18.15 -6.88 0.85
CA ASP A 70 -19.31 -6.06 0.57
C ASP A 70 -18.81 -4.74 0.00
N HIS A 71 -18.97 -4.57 -1.33
CA HIS A 71 -18.43 -3.43 -2.06
C HIS A 71 -18.94 -2.12 -1.45
N ASP A 72 -18.06 -1.12 -1.38
CA ASP A 72 -18.32 0.20 -0.78
C ASP A 72 -18.61 0.19 0.74
N ASN A 73 -18.59 -0.96 1.38
CA ASN A 73 -18.87 -1.12 2.81
C ASN A 73 -17.69 -1.73 3.58
N GLU A 74 -17.38 -3.02 3.35
CA GLU A 74 -16.33 -3.69 4.12
C GLU A 74 -15.69 -4.87 3.41
N ILE A 75 -14.44 -5.18 3.80
CA ILE A 75 -13.75 -6.42 3.48
C ILE A 75 -13.47 -7.17 4.77
N VAL A 76 -13.89 -8.43 4.84
CA VAL A 76 -13.69 -9.29 6.01
C VAL A 76 -12.62 -10.34 5.71
N LEU A 77 -11.62 -10.39 6.56
CA LEU A 77 -10.58 -11.41 6.59
C LEU A 77 -10.67 -12.20 7.88
N VAL A 78 -10.46 -13.51 7.81
CA VAL A 78 -10.41 -14.40 8.97
C VAL A 78 -9.02 -15.00 9.12
N LYS A 79 -8.68 -15.41 10.32
CA LYS A 79 -7.45 -16.11 10.62
C LYS A 79 -7.26 -17.30 9.69
N ASN A 80 -6.07 -17.44 9.13
CA ASN A 80 -5.72 -18.57 8.28
C ASN A 80 -5.11 -19.71 9.14
N PRO A 81 -5.82 -20.83 9.34
CA PRO A 81 -5.31 -21.94 10.14
C PRO A 81 -4.12 -22.66 9.49
N ASP A 82 -3.97 -22.52 8.16
CA ASP A 82 -2.91 -23.18 7.39
C ASP A 82 -1.63 -22.35 7.28
N TYR A 83 -1.62 -21.14 7.90
CA TYR A 83 -0.45 -20.26 7.87
C TYR A 83 0.75 -20.89 8.59
N LYS A 84 1.91 -20.93 7.89
CA LYS A 84 3.16 -21.53 8.38
C LYS A 84 4.28 -20.52 8.61
N GLY A 85 4.00 -19.23 8.42
CA GLY A 85 4.99 -18.18 8.66
C GLY A 85 5.15 -17.81 10.13
N ASN A 86 5.99 -16.81 10.38
CA ASN A 86 6.39 -16.37 11.74
C ASN A 86 5.49 -15.25 12.32
N ARG A 87 4.40 -14.87 11.65
CA ARG A 87 3.48 -13.81 12.07
C ARG A 87 2.09 -14.37 12.37
N THR A 88 2.02 -15.35 13.26
CA THR A 88 0.74 -15.94 13.66
C THR A 88 -0.19 -14.91 14.29
N PRO A 89 -1.41 -14.72 13.77
CA PRO A 89 -2.38 -13.78 14.32
C PRO A 89 -2.76 -14.11 15.75
N LYS A 90 -2.90 -13.08 16.58
CA LYS A 90 -3.40 -13.21 17.96
C LYS A 90 -4.92 -13.02 18.05
N ASN A 91 -5.51 -12.38 17.04
CA ASN A 91 -6.95 -12.15 16.88
C ASN A 91 -7.53 -13.15 15.86
N ASP A 92 -8.85 -13.17 15.73
CA ASP A 92 -9.56 -14.13 14.87
C ASP A 92 -9.73 -13.63 13.43
N GLY A 93 -9.65 -12.32 13.21
CA GLY A 93 -9.81 -11.73 11.89
C GLY A 93 -9.54 -10.23 11.86
N VAL A 94 -9.71 -9.63 10.68
CA VAL A 94 -9.61 -8.20 10.44
C VAL A 94 -10.76 -7.79 9.51
N THR A 95 -11.48 -6.74 9.87
CA THR A 95 -12.50 -6.12 9.02
C THR A 95 -12.00 -4.75 8.59
N PHE A 96 -11.83 -4.54 7.28
CA PHE A 96 -11.58 -3.23 6.71
C PHE A 96 -12.90 -2.55 6.40
N LYS A 97 -13.23 -1.51 7.13
CA LYS A 97 -14.43 -0.69 6.89
C LYS A 97 -14.12 0.45 5.93
N VAL A 98 -14.99 0.70 4.97
CA VAL A 98 -14.88 1.80 4.02
C VAL A 98 -15.60 3.03 4.55
N TYR A 99 -14.90 4.14 4.64
CA TYR A 99 -15.47 5.44 5.03
C TYR A 99 -15.30 6.43 3.89
N THR A 100 -16.32 7.21 3.62
CA THR A 100 -16.28 8.30 2.63
C THR A 100 -15.81 9.63 3.24
N LYS A 101 -15.72 9.71 4.59
CA LYS A 101 -15.28 10.89 5.33
C LYS A 101 -14.45 10.45 6.54
N ASP A 102 -13.28 11.04 6.70
CA ASP A 102 -12.38 10.76 7.82
C ASP A 102 -13.00 11.13 9.17
N GLU A 103 -13.86 12.15 9.23
CA GLU A 103 -14.57 12.55 10.44
C GLU A 103 -15.49 11.46 10.99
N ALA A 104 -16.15 10.69 10.10
CA ALA A 104 -16.98 9.57 10.51
C ALA A 104 -16.16 8.42 11.07
N ALA A 105 -15.03 8.09 10.43
CA ALA A 105 -14.10 7.10 10.94
C ALA A 105 -13.49 7.51 12.29
N TYR A 106 -13.17 8.80 12.46
CA TYR A 106 -12.64 9.33 13.72
C TYR A 106 -13.66 9.27 14.85
N ALA A 107 -14.93 9.54 14.59
CA ALA A 107 -16.00 9.38 15.57
C ALA A 107 -16.16 7.90 15.99
N ASP A 108 -16.01 6.95 15.06
CA ASP A 108 -16.06 5.52 15.35
C ASP A 108 -14.84 5.04 16.18
N ILE A 109 -13.64 5.61 15.96
CA ILE A 109 -12.47 5.40 16.84
C ILE A 109 -12.78 5.88 18.25
N GLN A 110 -13.29 7.11 18.42
CA GLN A 110 -13.59 7.69 19.73
C GLN A 110 -14.67 6.91 20.49
N SER A 111 -15.64 6.34 19.77
CA SER A 111 -16.71 5.52 20.36
C SER A 111 -16.30 4.06 20.64
N GLY A 112 -15.13 3.62 20.13
CA GLY A 112 -14.70 2.23 20.21
C GLY A 112 -15.37 1.31 19.17
N SER A 113 -16.04 1.86 18.18
CA SER A 113 -16.67 1.10 17.07
C SER A 113 -15.68 0.78 15.93
N LEU A 114 -14.51 1.41 15.95
CA LEU A 114 -13.37 1.15 15.08
C LEU A 114 -12.10 1.03 15.95
N ASP A 115 -11.25 0.05 15.68
CA ASP A 115 -10.05 -0.21 16.50
C ASP A 115 -8.82 0.57 16.02
N VAL A 116 -8.69 0.77 14.70
CA VAL A 116 -7.50 1.39 14.08
C VAL A 116 -7.91 2.32 12.95
N MET A 117 -7.30 3.50 12.90
CA MET A 117 -7.41 4.46 11.81
C MET A 117 -6.03 5.00 11.45
N GLU A 118 -5.67 5.01 10.18
CA GLU A 118 -4.33 5.44 9.73
C GLU A 118 -4.20 6.96 9.56
N SER A 119 -5.31 7.64 9.26
CA SER A 119 -5.33 9.07 8.98
C SER A 119 -6.14 9.82 10.04
N VAL A 120 -5.65 10.97 10.46
CA VAL A 120 -6.38 11.86 11.37
C VAL A 120 -7.03 12.97 10.54
N PRO A 121 -8.35 13.24 10.71
CA PRO A 121 -9.01 14.33 9.97
C PRO A 121 -8.44 15.69 10.36
N ALA A 122 -8.47 16.64 9.42
CA ALA A 122 -7.92 17.97 9.63
C ALA A 122 -8.51 18.68 10.86
N SER A 123 -9.78 18.42 11.18
CA SER A 123 -10.49 18.95 12.35
C SER A 123 -9.88 18.47 13.69
N ALA A 124 -9.30 17.27 13.74
CA ALA A 124 -8.73 16.69 14.96
C ALA A 124 -7.19 16.81 15.06
N THR A 125 -6.51 17.31 14.03
CA THR A 125 -5.04 17.37 13.97
C THR A 125 -4.39 18.07 15.18
N LYS A 126 -5.07 19.04 15.78
CA LYS A 126 -4.54 19.78 16.93
C LYS A 126 -4.79 19.10 18.29
N THR A 127 -5.68 18.13 18.35
CA THR A 127 -6.20 17.58 19.60
C THR A 127 -6.04 16.06 19.74
N PHE A 128 -5.82 15.33 18.65
CA PHE A 128 -5.82 13.88 18.67
C PHE A 128 -4.74 13.27 19.59
N GLU A 129 -3.58 13.91 19.74
CA GLU A 129 -2.50 13.44 20.62
C GLU A 129 -2.85 13.56 22.11
N THR A 130 -3.81 14.44 22.45
CA THR A 130 -4.28 14.67 23.82
C THR A 130 -5.66 14.07 24.10
N ASP A 131 -6.25 13.43 23.09
CA ASP A 131 -7.54 12.75 23.22
C ASP A 131 -7.40 11.48 24.08
N SER A 132 -7.98 11.51 25.26
CA SER A 132 -7.89 10.38 26.23
C SER A 132 -8.73 9.16 25.82
N THR A 133 -9.58 9.28 24.81
CA THR A 133 -10.42 8.18 24.30
C THR A 133 -9.69 7.28 23.33
N VAL A 134 -8.54 7.72 22.79
CA VAL A 134 -7.78 7.03 21.75
C VAL A 134 -6.31 6.90 22.15
N GLN A 135 -5.62 5.92 21.57
CA GLN A 135 -4.17 5.82 21.63
C GLN A 135 -3.58 6.43 20.36
N ALA A 136 -3.02 7.64 20.46
CA ALA A 136 -2.46 8.36 19.34
C ALA A 136 -1.01 8.00 19.06
N TYR A 137 -0.66 7.92 17.78
CA TYR A 137 0.72 7.74 17.31
C TYR A 137 1.04 8.81 16.28
N ASN A 138 2.04 9.65 16.55
CA ASN A 138 2.57 10.63 15.62
C ASN A 138 4.07 10.42 15.46
N LYS A 139 4.47 9.90 14.32
CA LYS A 139 5.89 9.64 14.01
C LYS A 139 6.21 10.13 12.62
N ALA A 140 7.40 10.70 12.46
CA ALA A 140 7.91 11.07 11.14
C ALA A 140 7.98 9.82 10.24
N GLY A 141 7.38 9.93 9.05
CA GLY A 141 7.39 8.91 8.02
C GLY A 141 8.29 9.28 6.84
N SER A 142 8.24 8.49 5.78
CA SER A 142 8.95 8.74 4.52
C SER A 142 8.11 9.53 3.51
N VAL A 143 6.89 9.91 3.84
CA VAL A 143 6.00 10.68 2.96
C VAL A 143 6.34 12.16 3.05
N ILE A 144 6.57 12.78 1.90
CA ILE A 144 6.86 14.20 1.77
C ILE A 144 5.74 14.84 0.98
N GLN A 145 5.16 15.91 1.50
CA GLN A 145 4.27 16.78 0.75
C GLN A 145 5.08 17.93 0.17
N GLN A 146 4.95 18.15 -1.13
CA GLN A 146 5.72 19.17 -1.83
C GLN A 146 4.88 19.86 -2.92
N PHE A 147 5.21 21.11 -3.20
CA PHE A 147 4.77 21.78 -4.40
C PHE A 147 5.78 21.55 -5.51
N THR A 148 5.35 21.01 -6.64
CA THR A 148 6.18 20.84 -7.82
C THR A 148 5.82 21.89 -8.85
N ILE A 149 6.77 22.73 -9.22
CA ILE A 149 6.63 23.73 -10.28
C ILE A 149 7.37 23.18 -11.51
N PRO A 150 6.70 22.77 -12.59
CA PRO A 150 7.35 22.27 -13.80
C PRO A 150 8.35 23.29 -14.37
N SER A 151 9.49 22.81 -14.86
CA SER A 151 10.56 23.67 -15.38
C SER A 151 10.15 24.49 -16.62
N GLY A 152 9.20 24.01 -17.39
CA GLY A 152 8.65 24.69 -18.57
C GLY A 152 7.34 25.44 -18.32
N LEU A 153 6.90 25.61 -17.07
CA LEU A 153 5.68 26.35 -16.76
C LEU A 153 5.87 27.83 -17.11
N LYS A 154 4.96 28.41 -17.91
CA LYS A 154 5.01 29.82 -18.32
C LYS A 154 5.14 30.75 -17.11
N HIS A 155 6.05 31.70 -17.19
CA HIS A 155 6.48 32.62 -16.13
C HIS A 155 7.25 31.98 -14.95
N PHE A 156 7.52 30.66 -15.02
CA PHE A 156 8.30 29.92 -14.04
C PHE A 156 9.41 29.10 -14.68
N GLU A 157 9.77 29.42 -15.94
CA GLU A 157 10.75 28.65 -16.69
C GLU A 157 12.10 28.60 -15.98
N ALA A 158 12.66 27.39 -15.87
CA ALA A 158 13.98 27.21 -15.30
C ALA A 158 15.05 27.89 -16.17
N GLY A 159 15.98 28.60 -15.52
CA GLY A 159 17.07 29.31 -16.22
C GLY A 159 16.71 30.72 -16.69
N THR A 160 15.50 31.20 -16.52
CA THR A 160 15.12 32.59 -16.72
C THR A 160 15.19 33.37 -15.39
N GLU A 161 15.49 34.66 -15.45
CA GLU A 161 15.52 35.51 -14.26
C GLU A 161 14.11 35.61 -13.63
N GLU A 162 13.07 35.85 -14.45
CA GLU A 162 11.68 35.88 -13.98
C GLU A 162 11.28 34.58 -13.28
N GLY A 163 11.54 33.44 -13.93
CA GLY A 163 11.20 32.14 -13.37
C GLY A 163 11.93 31.84 -12.06
N THR A 164 13.20 32.26 -11.95
CA THR A 164 13.99 32.11 -10.72
C THR A 164 13.41 32.95 -9.59
N LEU A 165 13.12 34.22 -9.82
CA LEU A 165 12.54 35.12 -8.80
C LEU A 165 11.16 34.62 -8.33
N ARG A 166 10.30 34.18 -9.25
CA ARG A 166 8.98 33.63 -8.91
C ARG A 166 9.07 32.35 -8.08
N ARG A 167 10.00 31.43 -8.40
CA ARG A 167 10.24 30.21 -7.62
C ARG A 167 10.73 30.53 -6.21
N GLN A 168 11.64 31.52 -6.09
CA GLN A 168 12.12 31.96 -4.79
C GLN A 168 10.99 32.58 -3.96
N ALA A 169 10.13 33.39 -4.56
CA ALA A 169 9.00 34.01 -3.85
C ALA A 169 7.99 32.99 -3.29
N ILE A 170 7.83 31.84 -3.95
CA ILE A 170 6.95 30.75 -3.44
C ILE A 170 7.61 29.97 -2.29
N SER A 171 8.95 29.92 -2.26
CA SER A 171 9.71 29.19 -1.22
C SER A 171 9.97 30.01 0.05
N MET A 172 9.63 31.28 0.05
CA MET A 172 9.72 32.18 1.22
C MET A 172 8.46 32.11 2.11
#